data_51d780b404eecaa1acecaf931a5dac8f
#
_entry.id   51d780b404eecaa1acecaf931a5dac8f
#
_cell.length_a   1.000
_cell.length_b   1.000
_cell.length_c   1.000
_cell.angle_alpha   90.00
_cell.angle_beta   90.00
_cell.angle_gamma   90.00
#
_symmetry.space_group_name_H-M   'P 1'
#
loop_
_entity.id
_entity.type
_entity.pdbx_description
1 polymer ?
#
loop_
_entity_poly.entity_id
_entity_poly.type
_entity_poly.pdbx_seq_one_letter_code
_entity_poly.pdbx_strand_id
1 'polypeptide(L)'
;DILVGFASDTGTLQIDAVSRERLQRFMPRLLAEITRCDRPELALTRVLGIVARILRRSAYLSLLNENQAVLARLVDLCARSNYIAEQIARFPVLLDELLEPSLDADSITRPVIEREMQARIGSDDGDSEARMQAIAQFQRSMMFRIAVADFSNTLPIMKVSDGLTWLAEAVLEEALRVAWRDLCERHGEPRYSLDDVTYTAGFGIIAYGKLGGLELSYGSDLDIVFLHDSRGKAQATDGDKPLDNALFFGRLVRRLVHLLTMQTGSGQLYEVDTRLRPDGHKGLLVTNTEAFERYQEENAWTWEHQALLRARPVAGSATCLLYTSDAADDNRLV
;
A
#
# COMPACT_ATOMS: atom_id res chain seq x y z
N ASP A 1 7.52 -13.51 35.80
CA ASP A 1 6.55 -12.40 35.81
C ASP A 1 5.69 -12.34 34.53
N ILE A 2 6.29 -12.49 33.33
CA ILE A 2 5.57 -12.42 32.02
C ILE A 2 4.49 -13.52 31.93
N LEU A 3 4.83 -14.75 32.24
CA LEU A 3 3.88 -15.88 32.21
C LEU A 3 2.75 -15.75 33.26
N VAL A 4 3.07 -15.24 34.42
CA VAL A 4 2.06 -15.00 35.48
C VAL A 4 1.11 -13.90 35.04
N GLY A 5 1.64 -12.80 34.45
CA GLY A 5 0.82 -11.73 33.91
C GLY A 5 -0.13 -12.23 32.82
N PHE A 6 0.39 -13.01 31.86
CA PHE A 6 -0.43 -13.61 30.80
C PHE A 6 -1.52 -14.56 31.34
N ALA A 7 -1.17 -15.42 32.31
CA ALA A 7 -2.13 -16.35 32.91
C ALA A 7 -3.22 -15.66 33.74
N SER A 8 -2.92 -14.48 34.28
CA SER A 8 -3.86 -13.68 35.09
C SER A 8 -4.70 -12.72 34.26
N ASP A 9 -4.41 -12.58 32.94
CA ASP A 9 -5.17 -11.71 32.04
C ASP A 9 -6.62 -12.19 31.90
N THR A 10 -7.56 -11.24 31.92
CA THR A 10 -9.00 -11.52 31.83
C THR A 10 -9.37 -12.31 30.58
N GLY A 11 -8.69 -11.99 29.44
CA GLY A 11 -8.88 -12.70 28.19
C GLY A 11 -8.49 -14.16 28.25
N THR A 12 -7.37 -14.47 28.92
CA THR A 12 -6.87 -15.84 29.15
C THR A 12 -7.75 -16.64 30.13
N LEU A 13 -8.33 -15.97 31.12
CA LEU A 13 -9.22 -16.63 32.13
C LEU A 13 -10.59 -17.00 31.53
N GLN A 14 -11.08 -16.30 30.52
CA GLN A 14 -12.43 -16.44 29.94
C GLN A 14 -12.47 -17.25 28.63
N ILE A 15 -11.48 -18.10 28.35
CA ILE A 15 -11.50 -18.99 27.19
C ILE A 15 -12.32 -20.26 27.43
N ASP A 16 -12.89 -20.80 26.34
CA ASP A 16 -13.59 -22.08 26.38
C ASP A 16 -12.65 -23.26 26.64
N ALA A 17 -13.23 -24.43 26.95
CA ALA A 17 -12.46 -25.63 27.34
C ALA A 17 -11.53 -26.09 26.17
N VAL A 18 -11.98 -25.97 24.90
CA VAL A 18 -11.22 -26.39 23.72
C VAL A 18 -10.00 -25.48 23.51
N SER A 19 -10.20 -24.17 23.59
CA SER A 19 -9.11 -23.19 23.50
C SER A 19 -8.10 -23.35 24.63
N ARG A 20 -8.58 -23.68 25.84
CA ARG A 20 -7.72 -23.95 27.00
C ARG A 20 -6.84 -25.18 26.77
N GLU A 21 -7.42 -26.29 26.31
CA GLU A 21 -6.66 -27.52 26.02
C GLU A 21 -5.60 -27.27 24.96
N ARG A 22 -5.95 -26.52 23.89
CA ARG A 22 -4.99 -26.16 22.83
C ARG A 22 -3.87 -25.28 23.35
N LEU A 23 -4.18 -24.29 24.18
CA LEU A 23 -3.19 -23.43 24.82
C LEU A 23 -2.26 -24.26 25.75
N GLN A 24 -2.79 -25.20 26.54
CA GLN A 24 -1.99 -26.09 27.40
C GLN A 24 -1.00 -26.93 26.57
N ARG A 25 -1.39 -27.40 25.39
CA ARG A 25 -0.50 -28.12 24.46
C ARG A 25 0.51 -27.22 23.83
N PHE A 26 0.14 -25.96 23.53
CA PHE A 26 0.97 -24.97 22.87
C PHE A 26 2.10 -24.45 23.76
N MET A 27 1.81 -24.13 25.02
CA MET A 27 2.76 -23.46 25.92
C MET A 27 4.10 -24.20 26.10
N PRO A 28 4.14 -25.55 26.34
CA PRO A 28 5.42 -26.25 26.41
C PRO A 28 6.25 -26.16 25.13
N ARG A 29 5.60 -26.23 23.98
CA ARG A 29 6.27 -26.10 22.66
C ARG A 29 6.82 -24.69 22.45
N LEU A 30 6.02 -23.68 22.76
CA LEU A 30 6.48 -22.29 22.73
C LEU A 30 7.70 -22.08 23.62
N LEU A 31 7.65 -22.53 24.86
CA LEU A 31 8.76 -22.36 25.80
C LEU A 31 10.03 -23.08 25.33
N ALA A 32 9.89 -24.26 24.70
CA ALA A 32 11.03 -24.97 24.13
C ALA A 32 11.66 -24.21 22.96
N GLU A 33 10.87 -23.54 22.10
CA GLU A 33 11.42 -22.69 21.03
C GLU A 33 12.03 -21.40 21.59
N ILE A 34 11.39 -20.77 22.57
CA ILE A 34 11.89 -19.55 23.23
C ILE A 34 13.27 -19.76 23.86
N THR A 35 13.53 -20.93 24.46
CA THR A 35 14.85 -21.23 25.05
C THR A 35 15.99 -21.33 24.04
N ARG A 36 15.68 -21.48 22.76
CA ARG A 36 16.67 -21.51 21.64
C ARG A 36 16.94 -20.13 21.02
N CYS A 37 16.21 -19.14 21.48
CA CYS A 37 16.22 -17.79 20.89
C CYS A 37 17.27 -16.90 21.58
N ASP A 38 17.91 -16.00 20.83
CA ASP A 38 18.91 -15.05 21.35
C ASP A 38 18.31 -14.03 22.33
N ARG A 39 17.00 -13.73 22.24
CA ARG A 39 16.30 -12.74 23.05
C ARG A 39 15.00 -13.31 23.62
N PRO A 40 15.09 -14.27 24.56
CA PRO A 40 13.95 -15.10 24.99
C PRO A 40 12.82 -14.29 25.64
N GLU A 41 13.13 -13.32 26.51
CA GLU A 41 12.10 -12.52 27.20
C GLU A 41 11.32 -11.64 26.21
N LEU A 42 12.01 -11.03 25.25
CA LEU A 42 11.42 -10.16 24.23
C LEU A 42 10.52 -10.98 23.28
N ALA A 43 11.04 -12.12 22.80
CA ALA A 43 10.28 -13.04 21.96
C ALA A 43 9.04 -13.56 22.68
N LEU A 44 9.18 -13.99 23.93
CA LEU A 44 8.07 -14.48 24.74
C LEU A 44 6.97 -13.41 24.90
N THR A 45 7.34 -12.19 25.29
CA THR A 45 6.40 -11.08 25.47
C THR A 45 5.60 -10.82 24.20
N ARG A 46 6.27 -10.74 23.06
CA ARG A 46 5.65 -10.46 21.77
C ARG A 46 4.77 -11.61 21.28
N VAL A 47 5.24 -12.85 21.39
CA VAL A 47 4.45 -14.02 20.98
C VAL A 47 3.23 -14.18 21.87
N LEU A 48 3.33 -13.97 23.18
CA LEU A 48 2.17 -14.01 24.07
C LEU A 48 1.16 -12.90 23.75
N GLY A 49 1.63 -11.72 23.31
CA GLY A 49 0.75 -10.67 22.79
C GLY A 49 -0.06 -11.12 21.58
N ILE A 50 0.56 -11.87 20.66
CA ILE A 50 -0.13 -12.49 19.52
C ILE A 50 -1.11 -13.56 20.01
N VAL A 51 -0.66 -14.46 20.88
CA VAL A 51 -1.49 -15.54 21.43
C VAL A 51 -2.75 -14.98 22.08
N ALA A 52 -2.65 -13.91 22.87
CA ALA A 52 -3.80 -13.24 23.48
C ALA A 52 -4.87 -12.82 22.46
N ARG A 53 -4.45 -12.40 21.26
CA ARG A 53 -5.36 -11.98 20.17
C ARG A 53 -6.02 -13.16 19.45
N ILE A 54 -5.36 -14.32 19.43
CA ILE A 54 -5.85 -15.52 18.72
C ILE A 54 -6.52 -16.55 19.64
N LEU A 55 -6.54 -16.35 20.94
CA LEU A 55 -7.11 -17.30 21.92
C LEU A 55 -8.52 -17.78 21.57
N ARG A 56 -9.36 -16.88 21.04
CA ARG A 56 -10.73 -17.18 20.61
C ARG A 56 -10.85 -17.71 19.19
N ARG A 57 -9.72 -17.80 18.46
CA ARG A 57 -9.64 -18.28 17.07
C ARG A 57 -8.86 -19.58 17.04
N SER A 58 -9.54 -20.65 17.42
CA SER A 58 -8.94 -21.97 17.67
C SER A 58 -8.10 -22.53 16.49
N ALA A 59 -8.38 -22.12 15.24
CA ALA A 59 -7.65 -22.57 14.07
C ALA A 59 -6.17 -22.15 14.09
N TYR A 60 -5.86 -20.94 14.55
CA TYR A 60 -4.46 -20.46 14.59
C TYR A 60 -3.63 -21.14 15.67
N LEU A 61 -4.23 -21.45 16.83
CA LEU A 61 -3.55 -22.26 17.84
C LEU A 61 -3.29 -23.69 17.34
N SER A 62 -4.22 -24.28 16.58
CA SER A 62 -3.99 -25.58 15.94
C SER A 62 -2.87 -25.50 14.91
N LEU A 63 -2.85 -24.49 14.05
CA LEU A 63 -1.79 -24.25 13.07
C LEU A 63 -0.40 -24.25 13.72
N LEU A 64 -0.25 -23.45 14.79
CA LEU A 64 1.02 -23.33 15.53
C LEU A 64 1.38 -24.61 16.29
N ASN A 65 0.38 -25.38 16.74
CA ASN A 65 0.60 -26.68 17.41
C ASN A 65 1.03 -27.78 16.41
N GLU A 66 0.53 -27.75 15.20
CA GLU A 66 0.77 -28.78 14.20
C GLU A 66 2.05 -28.51 13.39
N ASN A 67 2.45 -27.23 13.27
CA ASN A 67 3.59 -26.78 12.48
C ASN A 67 4.74 -26.22 13.33
N GLN A 68 5.65 -27.08 13.76
CA GLN A 68 6.82 -26.64 14.53
C GLN A 68 7.72 -25.67 13.77
N ALA A 69 7.86 -25.82 12.46
CA ALA A 69 8.66 -24.90 11.64
C ALA A 69 8.08 -23.50 11.62
N VAL A 70 6.75 -23.36 11.54
CA VAL A 70 6.06 -22.08 11.61
C VAL A 70 6.20 -21.44 12.99
N LEU A 71 6.10 -22.24 14.06
CA LEU A 71 6.32 -21.74 15.42
C LEU A 71 7.74 -21.22 15.62
N ALA A 72 8.75 -21.98 15.19
CA ALA A 72 10.16 -21.58 15.27
C ALA A 72 10.40 -20.27 14.49
N ARG A 73 9.85 -20.18 13.27
CA ARG A 73 9.94 -18.97 12.42
C ARG A 73 9.25 -17.77 13.09
N LEU A 74 8.06 -17.96 13.67
CA LEU A 74 7.34 -16.92 14.41
C LEU A 74 8.16 -16.40 15.59
N VAL A 75 8.75 -17.28 16.38
CA VAL A 75 9.58 -16.94 17.55
C VAL A 75 10.80 -16.14 17.12
N ASP A 76 11.53 -16.59 16.08
CA ASP A 76 12.71 -15.90 15.55
C ASP A 76 12.36 -14.50 15.04
N LEU A 77 11.33 -14.37 14.22
CA LEU A 77 10.86 -13.09 13.71
C LEU A 77 10.41 -12.14 14.83
N CYS A 78 9.68 -12.64 15.82
CA CYS A 78 9.25 -11.83 16.98
C CYS A 78 10.44 -11.40 17.85
N ALA A 79 11.50 -12.19 17.93
CA ALA A 79 12.74 -11.78 18.61
C ALA A 79 13.43 -10.62 17.92
N ARG A 80 13.42 -10.61 16.59
CA ARG A 80 14.12 -9.61 15.75
C ARG A 80 13.29 -8.34 15.54
N SER A 81 11.98 -8.45 15.35
CA SER A 81 11.14 -7.33 14.90
C SER A 81 9.89 -7.16 15.75
N ASN A 82 9.71 -5.94 16.30
CA ASN A 82 8.46 -5.53 16.91
C ASN A 82 7.37 -5.32 15.86
N TYR A 83 7.74 -4.80 14.70
CA TYR A 83 6.82 -4.57 13.59
C TYR A 83 6.10 -5.86 13.17
N ILE A 84 6.84 -6.97 12.97
CA ILE A 84 6.24 -8.27 12.64
C ILE A 84 5.26 -8.72 13.72
N ALA A 85 5.64 -8.62 14.99
CA ALA A 85 4.79 -9.03 16.11
C ALA A 85 3.49 -8.21 16.17
N GLU A 86 3.58 -6.89 16.00
CA GLU A 86 2.42 -6.00 15.95
C GLU A 86 1.51 -6.28 14.76
N GLN A 87 2.08 -6.52 13.56
CA GLN A 87 1.29 -6.84 12.38
C GLN A 87 0.49 -8.14 12.56
N ILE A 88 1.12 -9.20 13.07
CA ILE A 88 0.43 -10.47 13.33
C ILE A 88 -0.62 -10.31 14.46
N ALA A 89 -0.31 -9.59 15.52
CA ALA A 89 -1.25 -9.35 16.62
C ALA A 89 -2.49 -8.59 16.16
N ARG A 90 -2.31 -7.63 15.24
CA ARG A 90 -3.40 -6.84 14.65
C ARG A 90 -4.17 -7.63 13.58
N PHE A 91 -3.47 -8.43 12.78
CA PHE A 91 -4.02 -9.18 11.65
C PHE A 91 -3.57 -10.65 11.69
N PRO A 92 -4.19 -11.49 12.53
CA PRO A 92 -3.77 -12.88 12.72
C PRO A 92 -3.76 -13.75 11.45
N VAL A 93 -4.50 -13.36 10.41
CA VAL A 93 -4.47 -14.02 9.09
C VAL A 93 -3.06 -14.06 8.48
N LEU A 94 -2.18 -13.14 8.87
CA LEU A 94 -0.77 -13.13 8.44
C LEU A 94 0.06 -14.33 8.93
N LEU A 95 -0.46 -15.10 9.89
CA LEU A 95 0.16 -16.37 10.27
C LEU A 95 0.18 -17.38 9.11
N ASP A 96 -0.79 -17.31 8.20
CA ASP A 96 -0.86 -18.18 7.02
C ASP A 96 0.31 -17.88 6.06
N GLU A 97 0.78 -16.63 6.00
CA GLU A 97 1.94 -16.25 5.16
C GLU A 97 3.27 -16.85 5.65
N LEU A 98 3.32 -17.29 6.91
CA LEU A 98 4.51 -17.99 7.44
C LEU A 98 4.62 -19.44 6.95
N LEU A 99 3.57 -20.00 6.38
CA LEU A 99 3.58 -21.31 5.70
C LEU A 99 4.26 -21.25 4.35
N GLU A 100 4.21 -20.08 3.69
CA GLU A 100 4.80 -19.87 2.38
C GLU A 100 6.33 -19.79 2.45
N PRO A 101 7.04 -20.18 1.38
CA PRO A 101 8.46 -19.97 1.26
C PRO A 101 8.83 -18.50 1.46
N SER A 102 10.02 -18.24 2.01
CA SER A 102 10.55 -16.88 2.07
C SER A 102 10.76 -16.33 0.67
N LEU A 103 10.45 -15.05 0.49
CA LEU A 103 10.80 -14.34 -0.74
C LEU A 103 12.32 -14.24 -0.87
N ASP A 104 12.79 -14.37 -2.09
CA ASP A 104 14.15 -14.07 -2.49
C ASP A 104 14.18 -12.83 -3.42
N ALA A 105 15.38 -12.44 -3.82
CA ALA A 105 15.55 -11.25 -4.67
C ALA A 105 14.89 -11.37 -6.05
N ASP A 106 14.75 -12.61 -6.56
CA ASP A 106 14.15 -12.87 -7.87
C ASP A 106 12.62 -12.96 -7.80
N SER A 107 12.08 -13.27 -6.63
CA SER A 107 10.63 -13.33 -6.37
C SER A 107 9.98 -11.95 -6.24
N ILE A 108 10.75 -10.90 -5.91
CA ILE A 108 10.25 -9.54 -5.76
C ILE A 108 10.65 -8.72 -6.98
N THR A 109 9.79 -8.73 -7.98
CA THR A 109 9.90 -7.86 -9.16
C THR A 109 8.55 -7.22 -9.44
N ARG A 110 8.57 -6.06 -10.10
CA ARG A 110 7.33 -5.35 -10.48
C ARG A 110 6.33 -6.26 -11.22
N PRO A 111 6.72 -7.02 -12.28
CA PRO A 111 5.78 -7.89 -12.99
C PRO A 111 5.21 -9.03 -12.12
N VAL A 112 5.95 -9.50 -11.12
CA VAL A 112 5.45 -10.54 -10.20
C VAL A 112 4.38 -9.95 -9.29
N ILE A 113 4.63 -8.78 -8.69
CA ILE A 113 3.68 -8.10 -7.81
C ILE A 113 2.38 -7.77 -8.57
N GLU A 114 2.49 -7.20 -9.77
CA GLU A 114 1.33 -6.87 -10.61
C GLU A 114 0.52 -8.12 -10.96
N ARG A 115 1.16 -9.20 -11.36
CA ARG A 115 0.50 -10.48 -11.69
C ARG A 115 -0.19 -11.11 -10.49
N GLU A 116 0.47 -11.16 -9.32
CA GLU A 116 -0.11 -11.70 -8.10
C GLU A 116 -1.31 -10.86 -7.63
N MET A 117 -1.22 -9.53 -7.76
CA MET A 117 -2.33 -8.63 -7.47
C MET A 117 -3.53 -8.93 -8.38
N GLN A 118 -3.32 -8.99 -9.69
CA GLN A 118 -4.39 -9.29 -10.65
C GLN A 118 -5.04 -10.65 -10.39
N ALA A 119 -4.27 -11.67 -10.04
CA ALA A 119 -4.78 -12.98 -9.69
C ALA A 119 -5.69 -12.95 -8.43
N ARG A 120 -5.42 -12.06 -7.47
CA ARG A 120 -6.22 -11.89 -6.25
C ARG A 120 -7.46 -11.03 -6.43
N ILE A 121 -7.36 -9.98 -7.24
CA ILE A 121 -8.47 -9.04 -7.47
C ILE A 121 -9.55 -9.66 -8.36
N GLY A 122 -9.18 -10.58 -9.24
CA GLY A 122 -10.11 -11.24 -10.18
C GLY A 122 -10.52 -10.35 -11.36
N SER A 123 -11.63 -10.73 -12.03
CA SER A 123 -12.17 -9.97 -13.16
C SER A 123 -12.73 -8.61 -12.75
N ASP A 124 -12.81 -7.70 -13.71
CA ASP A 124 -13.18 -6.28 -13.50
C ASP A 124 -14.67 -6.04 -13.16
N ASP A 125 -15.49 -7.08 -13.18
CA ASP A 125 -16.95 -7.01 -13.05
C ASP A 125 -17.48 -6.93 -11.60
N GLY A 126 -16.62 -6.72 -10.62
CA GLY A 126 -16.96 -6.73 -9.21
C GLY A 126 -17.36 -5.37 -8.62
N ASP A 127 -18.05 -5.43 -7.48
CA ASP A 127 -18.31 -4.28 -6.64
C ASP A 127 -16.98 -3.59 -6.22
N SER A 128 -16.94 -2.25 -6.35
CA SER A 128 -15.77 -1.44 -6.00
C SER A 128 -15.31 -1.63 -4.55
N GLU A 129 -16.23 -1.88 -3.61
CA GLU A 129 -15.90 -2.16 -2.21
C GLU A 129 -15.18 -3.50 -2.05
N ALA A 130 -15.71 -4.56 -2.67
CA ALA A 130 -15.09 -5.89 -2.66
C ALA A 130 -13.70 -5.86 -3.30
N ARG A 131 -13.55 -5.11 -4.41
CA ARG A 131 -12.25 -4.94 -5.08
C ARG A 131 -11.25 -4.21 -4.19
N MET A 132 -11.64 -3.11 -3.56
CA MET A 132 -10.77 -2.39 -2.63
C MET A 132 -10.38 -3.23 -1.40
N GLN A 133 -11.29 -4.08 -0.92
CA GLN A 133 -10.97 -5.03 0.14
C GLN A 133 -9.92 -6.06 -0.31
N ALA A 134 -10.04 -6.60 -1.53
CA ALA A 134 -9.05 -7.53 -2.10
C ALA A 134 -7.68 -6.85 -2.28
N ILE A 135 -7.63 -5.60 -2.77
CA ILE A 135 -6.42 -4.79 -2.87
C ILE A 135 -5.77 -4.62 -1.49
N ALA A 136 -6.57 -4.27 -0.46
CA ALA A 136 -6.06 -4.06 0.89
C ALA A 136 -5.53 -5.36 1.54
N GLN A 137 -6.16 -6.48 1.27
CA GLN A 137 -5.67 -7.79 1.72
C GLN A 137 -4.36 -8.16 1.03
N PHE A 138 -4.29 -7.96 -0.30
CA PHE A 138 -3.07 -8.22 -1.06
C PHE A 138 -1.91 -7.34 -0.61
N GLN A 139 -2.13 -6.02 -0.51
CA GLN A 139 -1.12 -5.07 -0.05
C GLN A 139 -0.54 -5.47 1.31
N ARG A 140 -1.37 -5.86 2.24
CA ARG A 140 -0.95 -6.31 3.57
C ARG A 140 -0.15 -7.59 3.55
N SER A 141 -0.64 -8.61 2.83
CA SER A 141 0.03 -9.90 2.66
C SER A 141 1.42 -9.70 2.03
N MET A 142 1.51 -8.97 0.92
CA MET A 142 2.78 -8.73 0.23
C MET A 142 3.76 -7.90 1.08
N MET A 143 3.29 -6.83 1.72
CA MET A 143 4.11 -6.01 2.63
C MET A 143 4.66 -6.87 3.79
N PHE A 144 3.85 -7.75 4.35
CA PHE A 144 4.28 -8.66 5.41
C PHE A 144 5.31 -9.69 4.90
N ARG A 145 5.12 -10.28 3.71
CA ARG A 145 6.08 -11.21 3.09
C ARG A 145 7.42 -10.52 2.83
N ILE A 146 7.42 -9.27 2.33
CA ILE A 146 8.63 -8.46 2.17
C ILE A 146 9.31 -8.26 3.53
N ALA A 147 8.55 -7.91 4.58
CA ALA A 147 9.11 -7.71 5.90
C ALA A 147 9.68 -9.00 6.50
N VAL A 148 9.03 -10.14 6.30
CA VAL A 148 9.58 -11.45 6.73
C VAL A 148 10.91 -11.72 6.05
N ALA A 149 11.03 -11.47 4.74
CA ALA A 149 12.26 -11.68 3.98
C ALA A 149 13.38 -10.72 4.41
N ASP A 150 13.04 -9.45 4.70
CA ASP A 150 13.95 -8.42 5.23
C ASP A 150 14.52 -8.85 6.60
N PHE A 151 13.64 -9.09 7.58
CA PHE A 151 14.07 -9.48 8.93
C PHE A 151 14.69 -10.86 9.03
N SER A 152 14.49 -11.72 8.03
CA SER A 152 15.21 -13.00 7.86
C SER A 152 16.56 -12.85 7.15
N ASN A 153 16.92 -11.64 6.70
CA ASN A 153 18.10 -11.32 5.90
C ASN A 153 18.19 -12.12 4.58
N THR A 154 17.05 -12.47 3.98
CA THR A 154 16.97 -13.11 2.67
C THR A 154 16.89 -12.11 1.51
N LEU A 155 16.61 -10.82 1.82
CA LEU A 155 16.57 -9.71 0.87
C LEU A 155 17.60 -8.64 1.19
N PRO A 156 18.37 -8.15 0.20
CA PRO A 156 19.13 -6.91 0.33
C PRO A 156 18.19 -5.70 0.54
N ILE A 157 18.63 -4.74 1.35
CA ILE A 157 17.82 -3.55 1.70
C ILE A 157 17.29 -2.78 0.48
N MET A 158 18.08 -2.70 -0.60
CA MET A 158 17.64 -2.06 -1.85
C MET A 158 16.45 -2.79 -2.46
N LYS A 159 16.42 -4.12 -2.42
CA LYS A 159 15.30 -4.93 -2.90
C LYS A 159 14.06 -4.82 -2.03
N VAL A 160 14.22 -4.55 -0.73
CA VAL A 160 13.10 -4.25 0.17
C VAL A 160 12.44 -2.94 -0.26
N SER A 161 13.21 -1.87 -0.46
CA SER A 161 12.69 -0.57 -0.92
C SER A 161 12.07 -0.64 -2.31
N ASP A 162 12.71 -1.34 -3.26
CA ASP A 162 12.17 -1.60 -4.59
C ASP A 162 10.79 -2.29 -4.48
N GLY A 163 10.71 -3.39 -3.72
CA GLY A 163 9.49 -4.17 -3.55
C GLY A 163 8.35 -3.38 -2.93
N LEU A 164 8.64 -2.59 -1.88
CA LEU A 164 7.66 -1.70 -1.25
C LEU A 164 7.18 -0.61 -2.21
N THR A 165 8.07 -0.09 -3.04
CA THR A 165 7.74 0.93 -4.05
C THR A 165 6.85 0.34 -5.16
N TRP A 166 7.23 -0.80 -5.75
CA TRP A 166 6.41 -1.46 -6.78
C TRP A 166 5.04 -1.89 -6.25
N LEU A 167 4.96 -2.31 -4.98
CA LEU A 167 3.68 -2.59 -4.32
C LEU A 167 2.80 -1.34 -4.23
N ALA A 168 3.39 -0.20 -3.84
CA ALA A 168 2.66 1.07 -3.76
C ALA A 168 2.17 1.53 -5.14
N GLU A 169 3.00 1.40 -6.18
CA GLU A 169 2.61 1.71 -7.56
C GLU A 169 1.47 0.83 -8.06
N ALA A 170 1.53 -0.48 -7.83
CA ALA A 170 0.48 -1.39 -8.21
C ALA A 170 -0.85 -1.07 -7.48
N VAL A 171 -0.79 -0.71 -6.20
CA VAL A 171 -1.97 -0.27 -5.44
C VAL A 171 -2.52 1.05 -5.97
N LEU A 172 -1.67 2.03 -6.29
CA LEU A 172 -2.09 3.31 -6.87
C LEU A 172 -2.79 3.12 -8.21
N GLU A 173 -2.25 2.28 -9.10
CA GLU A 173 -2.84 1.99 -10.42
C GLU A 173 -4.21 1.33 -10.27
N GLU A 174 -4.36 0.34 -9.38
CA GLU A 174 -5.64 -0.33 -9.16
C GLU A 174 -6.67 0.59 -8.49
N ALA A 175 -6.28 1.38 -7.50
CA ALA A 175 -7.16 2.33 -6.84
C ALA A 175 -7.62 3.43 -7.83
N LEU A 176 -6.73 3.89 -8.72
CA LEU A 176 -7.07 4.81 -9.80
C LEU A 176 -8.08 4.18 -10.76
N ARG A 177 -7.88 2.92 -11.17
CA ARG A 177 -8.79 2.20 -12.06
C ARG A 177 -10.19 2.10 -11.45
N VAL A 178 -10.31 1.79 -10.17
CA VAL A 178 -11.59 1.77 -9.45
C VAL A 178 -12.24 3.16 -9.44
N ALA A 179 -11.49 4.19 -9.05
CA ALA A 179 -12.02 5.55 -8.97
C ALA A 179 -12.45 6.10 -10.33
N TRP A 180 -11.67 5.80 -11.38
CA TRP A 180 -11.96 6.20 -12.76
C TRP A 180 -13.24 5.55 -13.26
N ARG A 181 -13.37 4.23 -13.12
CA ARG A 181 -14.56 3.48 -13.49
C ARG A 181 -15.81 4.01 -12.79
N ASP A 182 -15.76 4.18 -11.46
CA ASP A 182 -16.89 4.69 -10.67
C ASP A 182 -17.41 6.05 -11.19
N LEU A 183 -16.50 6.91 -11.68
CA LEU A 183 -16.87 8.22 -12.22
C LEU A 183 -17.36 8.13 -13.67
N CYS A 184 -16.69 7.36 -14.52
CA CYS A 184 -17.07 7.18 -15.91
C CYS A 184 -18.45 6.52 -16.07
N GLU A 185 -18.80 5.55 -15.23
CA GLU A 185 -20.14 4.94 -15.18
C GLU A 185 -21.25 5.97 -14.91
N ARG A 186 -20.95 7.04 -14.18
CA ARG A 186 -21.93 8.07 -13.80
C ARG A 186 -21.97 9.26 -14.76
N HIS A 187 -20.83 9.63 -15.33
CA HIS A 187 -20.64 10.90 -16.01
C HIS A 187 -20.10 10.77 -17.44
N GLY A 188 -19.70 9.57 -17.87
CA GLY A 188 -18.97 9.33 -19.12
C GLY A 188 -17.49 9.66 -18.99
N GLU A 189 -16.76 9.54 -20.09
CA GLU A 189 -15.33 9.85 -20.16
C GLU A 189 -15.08 11.34 -20.36
N PRO A 190 -14.02 11.90 -19.74
CA PRO A 190 -13.67 13.30 -19.94
C PRO A 190 -13.13 13.53 -21.36
N ARG A 191 -13.76 14.45 -22.11
CA ARG A 191 -13.42 14.80 -23.48
C ARG A 191 -12.98 16.26 -23.59
N TYR A 192 -12.15 16.54 -24.59
CA TYR A 192 -11.83 17.90 -24.99
C TYR A 192 -11.60 17.97 -26.51
N SER A 193 -11.71 19.15 -27.09
CA SER A 193 -11.51 19.35 -28.54
C SER A 193 -10.34 20.31 -28.77
N LEU A 194 -9.44 19.89 -29.67
CA LEU A 194 -8.32 20.69 -30.16
C LEU A 194 -8.31 20.60 -31.70
N ASP A 195 -8.26 21.73 -32.40
CA ASP A 195 -8.27 21.80 -33.86
C ASP A 195 -9.39 20.95 -34.50
N ASP A 196 -10.61 21.04 -33.93
CA ASP A 196 -11.82 20.29 -34.31
C ASP A 196 -11.72 18.76 -34.18
N VAL A 197 -10.68 18.25 -33.52
CA VAL A 197 -10.54 16.83 -33.17
C VAL A 197 -10.87 16.63 -31.68
N THR A 198 -11.67 15.61 -31.39
CA THR A 198 -12.03 15.26 -30.01
C THR A 198 -11.10 14.19 -29.43
N TYR A 199 -10.61 14.44 -28.24
CA TYR A 199 -9.69 13.59 -27.50
C TYR A 199 -10.31 13.17 -26.17
N THR A 200 -9.91 12.01 -25.65
CA THR A 200 -10.13 11.64 -24.24
C THR A 200 -9.04 12.29 -23.42
N ALA A 201 -9.44 13.00 -22.36
CA ALA A 201 -8.46 13.61 -21.46
C ALA A 201 -7.79 12.56 -20.58
N GLY A 202 -6.47 12.60 -20.54
CA GLY A 202 -5.64 11.74 -19.70
C GLY A 202 -5.51 12.27 -18.27
N PHE A 203 -5.12 11.37 -17.38
CA PHE A 203 -4.82 11.67 -15.98
C PHE A 203 -3.56 10.93 -15.55
N GLY A 204 -2.71 11.57 -14.75
CA GLY A 204 -1.46 10.99 -14.27
C GLY A 204 -1.17 11.30 -12.81
N ILE A 205 -0.49 10.37 -12.16
CA ILE A 205 0.03 10.50 -10.81
C ILE A 205 1.55 10.57 -10.87
N ILE A 206 2.10 11.65 -10.34
CA ILE A 206 3.54 11.87 -10.24
C ILE A 206 3.97 11.64 -8.80
N ALA A 207 4.88 10.72 -8.60
CA ALA A 207 5.50 10.44 -7.30
C ALA A 207 6.71 11.35 -7.07
N TYR A 208 6.87 11.76 -5.83
CA TYR A 208 7.98 12.54 -5.32
C TYR A 208 8.62 11.83 -4.12
N GLY A 209 9.57 12.46 -3.49
CA GLY A 209 10.17 12.03 -2.24
C GLY A 209 10.69 10.59 -2.28
N LYS A 210 10.34 9.78 -1.30
CA LYS A 210 10.76 8.37 -1.22
C LYS A 210 10.13 7.48 -2.28
N LEU A 211 8.86 7.72 -2.62
CA LEU A 211 8.17 6.97 -3.67
C LEU A 211 8.81 7.25 -5.03
N GLY A 212 9.08 8.52 -5.33
CA GLY A 212 9.75 8.94 -6.56
C GLY A 212 11.17 8.37 -6.68
N GLY A 213 11.93 8.37 -5.58
CA GLY A 213 13.32 7.90 -5.52
C GLY A 213 13.52 6.39 -5.37
N LEU A 214 12.45 5.56 -5.39
CA LEU A 214 12.51 4.12 -5.11
C LEU A 214 13.08 3.79 -3.71
N GLU A 215 12.80 4.66 -2.73
CA GLU A 215 13.35 4.60 -1.37
C GLU A 215 12.25 4.35 -0.32
N LEU A 216 11.11 3.74 -0.70
CA LEU A 216 9.99 3.56 0.20
C LEU A 216 10.35 2.61 1.35
N SER A 217 9.86 2.91 2.54
CA SER A 217 10.01 2.10 3.74
C SER A 217 8.66 1.77 4.37
N TYR A 218 8.64 0.86 5.36
CA TYR A 218 7.40 0.52 6.08
C TYR A 218 6.79 1.77 6.73
N GLY A 219 5.49 1.99 6.49
CA GLY A 219 4.78 3.13 7.04
C GLY A 219 5.12 4.49 6.44
N SER A 220 5.83 4.53 5.30
CA SER A 220 6.01 5.76 4.54
C SER A 220 4.67 6.22 3.97
N ASP A 221 4.43 7.52 4.00
CA ASP A 221 3.43 8.21 3.22
C ASP A 221 3.81 8.26 1.72
N LEU A 222 2.83 8.54 0.89
CA LEU A 222 3.02 8.70 -0.55
C LEU A 222 2.99 10.20 -0.88
N ASP A 223 4.15 10.75 -1.22
CA ASP A 223 4.29 12.10 -1.77
C ASP A 223 3.86 12.07 -3.24
N ILE A 224 2.65 12.56 -3.56
CA ILE A 224 2.11 12.49 -4.91
C ILE A 224 1.42 13.78 -5.35
N VAL A 225 1.52 14.05 -6.66
CA VAL A 225 0.86 15.16 -7.36
C VAL A 225 0.02 14.60 -8.50
N PHE A 226 -1.12 15.21 -8.74
CA PHE A 226 -2.09 14.77 -9.73
C PHE A 226 -2.15 15.76 -10.90
N LEU A 227 -2.03 15.24 -12.12
CA LEU A 227 -2.06 16.02 -13.34
C LEU A 227 -3.11 15.48 -14.32
N HIS A 228 -3.61 16.36 -15.22
CA HIS A 228 -4.44 16.00 -16.34
C HIS A 228 -4.05 16.83 -17.58
N ASP A 229 -4.32 16.30 -18.78
CA ASP A 229 -3.98 16.93 -20.04
C ASP A 229 -5.17 17.59 -20.78
N SER A 230 -6.33 17.73 -20.11
CA SER A 230 -7.51 18.36 -20.69
C SER A 230 -7.22 19.81 -21.06
N ARG A 231 -7.43 20.16 -22.33
CA ARG A 231 -7.10 21.49 -22.88
C ARG A 231 -8.04 21.88 -24.03
N GLY A 232 -7.87 23.05 -24.57
CA GLY A 232 -8.66 23.52 -25.72
C GLY A 232 -10.12 23.81 -25.37
N LYS A 233 -11.05 23.38 -26.23
CA LYS A 233 -12.50 23.65 -26.12
C LYS A 233 -13.27 22.40 -25.71
N ALA A 234 -14.57 22.57 -25.40
CA ALA A 234 -15.52 21.50 -25.09
C ALA A 234 -14.99 20.51 -24.00
N GLN A 235 -14.42 21.06 -22.94
CA GLN A 235 -13.84 20.30 -21.83
C GLN A 235 -14.95 19.78 -20.90
N ALA A 236 -15.62 18.70 -21.32
CA ALA A 236 -16.69 18.07 -20.54
C ALA A 236 -16.75 16.56 -20.79
N THR A 237 -17.30 15.82 -19.83
CA THR A 237 -17.56 14.39 -19.99
C THR A 237 -18.69 14.12 -20.96
N ASP A 238 -18.70 12.94 -21.61
CA ASP A 238 -19.61 12.56 -22.69
C ASP A 238 -20.84 11.70 -22.24
N GLY A 239 -21.07 11.55 -20.95
CA GLY A 239 -22.19 10.77 -20.43
C GLY A 239 -23.51 11.55 -20.29
N ASP A 240 -24.55 10.87 -19.81
CA ASP A 240 -25.90 11.43 -19.62
C ASP A 240 -25.93 12.59 -18.61
N LYS A 241 -24.97 12.64 -17.68
CA LYS A 241 -24.82 13.71 -16.67
C LYS A 241 -23.44 14.34 -16.80
N PRO A 242 -23.22 15.13 -17.86
CA PRO A 242 -21.91 15.67 -18.16
C PRO A 242 -21.37 16.57 -17.04
N LEU A 243 -20.07 16.52 -16.85
CA LEU A 243 -19.34 17.39 -15.92
C LEU A 243 -18.25 18.13 -16.70
N ASP A 244 -17.95 19.35 -16.26
CA ASP A 244 -16.71 20.01 -16.62
C ASP A 244 -15.51 19.15 -16.21
N ASN A 245 -14.47 19.07 -17.07
CA ASN A 245 -13.31 18.20 -16.84
C ASN A 245 -12.56 18.57 -15.56
N ALA A 246 -12.42 19.85 -15.22
CA ALA A 246 -11.77 20.25 -13.98
C ALA A 246 -12.54 19.74 -12.76
N LEU A 247 -13.88 19.76 -12.81
CA LEU A 247 -14.73 19.20 -11.77
C LEU A 247 -14.64 17.66 -11.73
N PHE A 248 -14.60 16.99 -12.90
CA PHE A 248 -14.42 15.53 -12.99
C PHE A 248 -13.11 15.11 -12.34
N PHE A 249 -11.99 15.70 -12.73
CA PHE A 249 -10.68 15.36 -12.16
C PHE A 249 -10.57 15.71 -10.67
N GLY A 250 -11.17 16.82 -10.24
CA GLY A 250 -11.24 17.14 -8.82
C GLY A 250 -12.04 16.13 -7.99
N ARG A 251 -13.09 15.51 -8.57
CA ARG A 251 -13.83 14.40 -7.94
C ARG A 251 -13.03 13.10 -7.96
N LEU A 252 -12.34 12.82 -9.07
CA LEU A 252 -11.47 11.65 -9.22
C LEU A 252 -10.41 11.61 -8.13
N VAL A 253 -9.66 12.70 -7.96
CA VAL A 253 -8.62 12.79 -6.93
C VAL A 253 -9.19 12.61 -5.52
N ARG A 254 -10.32 13.27 -5.21
CA ARG A 254 -10.97 13.09 -3.90
C ARG A 254 -11.40 11.65 -3.66
N ARG A 255 -11.94 10.98 -4.68
CA ARG A 255 -12.33 9.57 -4.59
C ARG A 255 -11.11 8.69 -4.39
N LEU A 256 -10.04 8.89 -5.17
CA LEU A 256 -8.79 8.14 -5.07
C LEU A 256 -8.14 8.29 -3.69
N VAL A 257 -7.96 9.52 -3.21
CA VAL A 257 -7.41 9.78 -1.87
C VAL A 257 -8.27 9.12 -0.79
N HIS A 258 -9.59 9.19 -0.91
CA HIS A 258 -10.50 8.50 0.01
C HIS A 258 -10.27 6.98 0.00
N LEU A 259 -10.17 6.34 -1.17
CA LEU A 259 -9.90 4.90 -1.29
C LEU A 259 -8.57 4.48 -0.66
N LEU A 260 -7.53 5.31 -0.78
CA LEU A 260 -6.21 5.05 -0.21
C LEU A 260 -6.16 5.23 1.32
N THR A 261 -6.93 6.19 1.84
CA THR A 261 -6.85 6.59 3.26
C THR A 261 -7.97 6.04 4.14
N MET A 262 -9.03 5.46 3.55
CA MET A 262 -10.12 4.89 4.32
C MET A 262 -9.68 3.70 5.18
N GLN A 263 -10.22 3.62 6.41
CA GLN A 263 -10.00 2.47 7.28
C GLN A 263 -10.94 1.34 6.89
N THR A 264 -10.36 0.23 6.47
CA THR A 264 -11.09 -1.02 6.17
C THR A 264 -10.85 -2.06 7.28
N GLY A 265 -11.53 -3.20 7.21
CA GLY A 265 -11.23 -4.36 8.07
C GLY A 265 -9.78 -4.85 7.93
N SER A 266 -9.18 -4.60 6.76
CA SER A 266 -7.75 -4.85 6.50
C SER A 266 -6.85 -3.66 6.82
N GLY A 267 -7.36 -2.56 7.38
CA GLY A 267 -6.66 -1.31 7.69
C GLY A 267 -6.67 -0.32 6.54
N GLN A 268 -5.87 0.72 6.67
CA GLN A 268 -5.63 1.76 5.67
C GLN A 268 -4.57 1.25 4.67
N LEU A 269 -4.71 1.62 3.39
CA LEU A 269 -3.70 1.30 2.37
C LEU A 269 -2.44 2.16 2.56
N TYR A 270 -2.57 3.47 2.36
CA TYR A 270 -1.46 4.43 2.51
C TYR A 270 -1.95 5.75 3.04
N GLU A 271 -1.07 6.46 3.74
CA GLU A 271 -1.19 7.90 3.94
C GLU A 271 -0.73 8.63 2.67
N VAL A 272 -1.40 9.74 2.34
CA VAL A 272 -1.16 10.48 1.09
C VAL A 272 -0.79 11.91 1.43
N ASP A 273 0.38 12.34 0.96
CA ASP A 273 0.83 13.72 1.04
C ASP A 273 0.76 14.38 -0.35
N THR A 274 -0.02 15.43 -0.45
CA THR A 274 -0.21 16.20 -1.69
C THR A 274 0.36 17.61 -1.60
N ARG A 275 1.20 17.91 -0.60
CA ARG A 275 1.72 19.27 -0.35
C ARG A 275 2.67 19.79 -1.42
N LEU A 276 3.27 18.89 -2.22
CA LEU A 276 4.18 19.24 -3.31
C LEU A 276 3.47 19.72 -4.60
N ARG A 277 2.13 19.80 -4.58
CA ARG A 277 1.38 20.40 -5.70
C ARG A 277 1.57 21.92 -5.76
N PRO A 278 1.37 22.55 -6.93
CA PRO A 278 1.42 24.01 -7.08
C PRO A 278 0.63 24.73 -5.99
N ASP A 279 1.21 25.79 -5.41
CA ASP A 279 0.65 26.57 -4.30
C ASP A 279 0.38 25.77 -3.01
N GLY A 280 0.90 24.56 -2.89
CA GLY A 280 0.78 23.72 -1.71
C GLY A 280 -0.67 23.52 -1.25
N HIS A 281 -0.98 23.74 0.02
CA HIS A 281 -2.34 23.57 0.57
C HIS A 281 -3.40 24.52 -0.02
N LYS A 282 -2.99 25.65 -0.59
CA LYS A 282 -3.90 26.63 -1.19
C LYS A 282 -4.26 26.31 -2.62
N GLY A 283 -3.44 25.51 -3.31
CA GLY A 283 -3.62 25.15 -4.70
C GLY A 283 -4.69 24.07 -4.91
N LEU A 284 -5.06 23.88 -6.18
CA LEU A 284 -5.97 22.82 -6.61
C LEU A 284 -5.35 21.44 -6.34
N LEU A 285 -6.19 20.45 -6.00
CA LEU A 285 -5.74 19.07 -5.80
C LEU A 285 -5.22 18.41 -7.08
N VAL A 286 -5.70 18.86 -8.23
CA VAL A 286 -5.26 18.38 -9.55
C VAL A 286 -5.00 19.59 -10.43
N THR A 287 -3.94 19.54 -11.21
CA THR A 287 -3.49 20.64 -12.06
C THR A 287 -3.40 20.17 -13.53
N ASN A 288 -3.75 21.05 -14.44
CA ASN A 288 -3.49 20.80 -15.86
C ASN A 288 -1.98 20.79 -16.14
N THR A 289 -1.51 19.93 -17.05
CA THR A 289 -0.07 19.79 -17.38
C THR A 289 0.57 21.09 -17.82
N GLU A 290 -0.08 21.86 -18.72
CA GLU A 290 0.43 23.15 -19.18
C GLU A 290 0.50 24.22 -18.05
N ALA A 291 -0.47 24.18 -17.12
CA ALA A 291 -0.47 25.06 -15.96
C ALA A 291 0.61 24.66 -14.94
N PHE A 292 0.87 23.36 -14.81
CA PHE A 292 1.92 22.84 -13.95
C PHE A 292 3.31 23.25 -14.49
N GLU A 293 3.55 23.08 -15.78
CA GLU A 293 4.79 23.50 -16.45
C GLU A 293 5.06 24.99 -16.26
N ARG A 294 4.07 25.84 -16.56
CA ARG A 294 4.17 27.28 -16.35
C ARG A 294 4.46 27.65 -14.88
N TYR A 295 3.81 26.97 -13.93
CA TYR A 295 4.10 27.19 -12.52
C TYR A 295 5.54 26.86 -12.17
N GLN A 296 6.07 25.75 -12.67
CA GLN A 296 7.46 25.34 -12.46
C GLN A 296 8.46 26.36 -13.04
N GLU A 297 8.16 26.94 -14.20
CA GLU A 297 9.03 27.93 -14.85
C GLU A 297 8.99 29.30 -14.17
N GLU A 298 7.81 29.76 -13.74
CA GLU A 298 7.61 31.17 -13.37
C GLU A 298 7.50 31.37 -11.84
N ASN A 299 6.98 30.39 -11.09
CA ASN A 299 6.52 30.60 -9.72
C ASN A 299 7.09 29.62 -8.70
N ALA A 300 7.66 28.49 -9.13
CA ALA A 300 8.15 27.47 -8.22
C ALA A 300 9.40 27.94 -7.46
N TRP A 301 9.49 27.53 -6.19
CA TRP A 301 10.65 27.80 -5.37
C TRP A 301 11.80 26.82 -5.69
N THR A 302 13.03 27.23 -5.44
CA THR A 302 14.23 26.39 -5.67
C THR A 302 14.11 25.00 -5.03
N TRP A 303 13.49 24.88 -3.85
CA TRP A 303 13.30 23.59 -3.19
C TRP A 303 12.26 22.68 -3.90
N GLU A 304 11.29 23.26 -4.62
CA GLU A 304 10.35 22.51 -5.45
C GLU A 304 11.04 21.92 -6.68
N HIS A 305 11.95 22.68 -7.30
CA HIS A 305 12.81 22.16 -8.36
C HIS A 305 13.72 21.03 -7.88
N GLN A 306 14.24 21.13 -6.64
CA GLN A 306 15.01 20.02 -6.05
C GLN A 306 14.14 18.78 -5.83
N ALA A 307 12.86 18.96 -5.47
CA ALA A 307 11.93 17.84 -5.33
C ALA A 307 11.65 17.16 -6.68
N LEU A 308 11.63 17.91 -7.80
CA LEU A 308 11.47 17.38 -9.16
C LEU A 308 12.57 16.39 -9.56
N LEU A 309 13.77 16.50 -9.04
CA LEU A 309 14.87 15.57 -9.34
C LEU A 309 14.54 14.10 -8.99
N ARG A 310 13.58 13.89 -8.10
CA ARG A 310 13.09 12.57 -7.70
C ARG A 310 11.69 12.28 -8.25
N ALA A 311 11.13 13.22 -9.03
CA ALA A 311 9.80 13.04 -9.57
C ALA A 311 9.80 12.00 -10.68
N ARG A 312 8.79 11.12 -10.67
CA ARG A 312 8.55 10.18 -11.78
C ARG A 312 7.07 9.80 -11.87
N PRO A 313 6.59 9.47 -13.06
CA PRO A 313 5.25 8.95 -13.26
C PRO A 313 5.10 7.56 -12.64
N VAL A 314 3.98 7.31 -11.96
CA VAL A 314 3.74 6.04 -11.25
C VAL A 314 2.42 5.37 -11.60
N ALA A 315 1.41 6.12 -12.04
CA ALA A 315 0.12 5.56 -12.45
C ALA A 315 -0.61 6.51 -13.41
N GLY A 316 -1.48 5.96 -14.26
CA GLY A 316 -2.35 6.71 -15.17
C GLY A 316 -1.97 6.62 -16.64
N SER A 317 -2.47 7.55 -17.48
CA SER A 317 -2.33 7.48 -18.94
C SER A 317 -0.94 7.88 -19.43
N ALA A 318 -0.38 7.09 -20.34
CA ALA A 318 0.92 7.35 -20.95
C ALA A 318 1.02 8.74 -21.60
N THR A 319 -0.05 9.23 -22.22
CA THR A 319 -0.08 10.55 -22.86
C THR A 319 0.11 11.69 -21.86
N CYS A 320 -0.56 11.63 -20.70
CA CYS A 320 -0.38 12.62 -19.64
C CYS A 320 1.01 12.53 -19.00
N LEU A 321 1.59 11.33 -18.94
CA LEU A 321 2.86 11.06 -18.28
C LEU A 321 4.09 11.39 -19.15
N LEU A 322 3.98 11.31 -20.48
CA LEU A 322 5.07 11.68 -21.40
C LEU A 322 5.42 13.17 -21.30
N TYR A 323 4.42 14.05 -21.13
CA TYR A 323 4.67 15.49 -20.96
C TYR A 323 5.46 15.82 -19.67
N THR A 324 5.40 14.97 -18.65
CA THR A 324 6.12 15.20 -17.39
C THR A 324 7.55 14.70 -17.43
N SER A 325 7.88 13.71 -18.26
CA SER A 325 9.26 13.27 -18.47
C SER A 325 10.05 14.25 -19.31
N ASP A 326 9.44 14.86 -20.31
CA ASP A 326 10.08 15.89 -21.13
C ASP A 326 10.35 17.16 -20.31
N ALA A 327 9.43 17.59 -19.44
CA ALA A 327 9.63 18.71 -18.52
C ALA A 327 10.74 18.45 -17.48
N ALA A 328 10.97 17.21 -17.08
CA ALA A 328 12.06 16.83 -16.19
C ALA A 328 13.42 16.79 -16.94
N ASP A 329 13.42 16.44 -18.24
CA ASP A 329 14.61 16.42 -19.08
C ASP A 329 15.01 17.82 -19.61
N ASP A 330 14.03 18.72 -19.84
CA ASP A 330 14.29 20.10 -20.28
C ASP A 330 14.83 21.01 -19.16
N ASN A 331 14.72 20.64 -17.89
CA ASN A 331 15.44 21.28 -16.79
C ASN A 331 16.98 21.05 -16.84
N ARG A 332 17.55 20.90 -18.04
CA ARG A 332 19.00 21.04 -18.31
C ARG A 332 19.46 22.51 -18.20
N LEU A 333 18.95 23.22 -17.22
CA LEU A 333 19.47 24.53 -16.85
C LEU A 333 20.07 24.42 -15.43
N VAL A 334 21.30 23.96 -15.35
CA VAL A 334 22.49 24.59 -14.77
C VAL A 334 23.70 23.71 -15.04
#